data_41d8d9f547008cff3ed950b07dbf1d18
#
_entry.id   41d8d9f547008cff3ed950b07dbf1d18
#
_cell.length_a   1.000
_cell.length_b   1.000
_cell.length_c   1.000
_cell.angle_alpha   90.00
_cell.angle_beta   90.00
_cell.angle_gamma   90.00
#
_symmetry.space_group_name_H-M   'P 1'
#
loop_
_entity.id
_entity.type
_entity.pdbx_description
1 polymer ?
#
loop_
_entity_poly.entity_id
_entity_poly.type
_entity_poly.pdbx_seq_one_letter_code
_entity_poly.pdbx_strand_id
1 'polypeptide(L)'
;MELVEGRIFWDGNFPGVDPGDKHAYQDAMGATIAALHALDPVALGLGDYGPPERYLHRQIERWSRQYGGRHPGRALPDLDFLVEWLPAHAPDDDQAAIVHGDFVSTT
;
A
#
# COMPACT_ATOMS: atom_id res chain seq x y z
N MET A 1 -11.47 20.78 -1.72
CA MET A 1 -11.74 19.33 -1.91
C MET A 1 -13.16 19.24 -2.44
N GLU A 2 -13.37 18.62 -3.56
CA GLU A 2 -14.69 18.44 -4.18
C GLU A 2 -15.46 17.33 -3.46
N LEU A 3 -16.77 17.54 -3.24
CA LEU A 3 -17.66 16.51 -2.72
C LEU A 3 -18.09 15.62 -3.89
N VAL A 4 -17.77 14.35 -3.83
CA VAL A 4 -18.26 13.35 -4.78
C VAL A 4 -19.46 12.66 -4.15
N GLU A 5 -20.62 12.75 -4.81
CA GLU A 5 -21.81 12.03 -4.36
C GLU A 5 -21.66 10.53 -4.68
N GLY A 6 -22.03 9.69 -3.74
CA GLY A 6 -21.93 8.25 -3.91
C GLY A 6 -22.41 7.47 -2.70
N ARG A 7 -22.40 6.15 -2.84
CA ARG A 7 -22.73 5.25 -1.75
C ARG A 7 -21.46 4.90 -0.97
N ILE A 8 -21.52 5.05 0.34
CA ILE A 8 -20.44 4.66 1.25
C ILE A 8 -20.74 3.28 1.83
N PHE A 9 -19.78 2.38 1.74
CA PHE A 9 -19.83 1.07 2.40
C PHE A 9 -18.95 1.10 3.64
N TRP A 10 -19.54 0.85 4.80
CA TRP A 10 -18.83 0.76 6.08
C TRP A 10 -18.32 -0.66 6.39
N ASP A 11 -18.65 -1.61 5.53
CA ASP A 11 -18.26 -3.02 5.64
C ASP A 11 -17.79 -3.51 4.26
N GLY A 12 -16.60 -4.09 4.21
CA GLY A 12 -15.96 -4.64 3.01
C GLY A 12 -16.73 -5.79 2.34
N ASN A 13 -17.75 -6.32 3.02
CA ASN A 13 -18.65 -7.31 2.45
C ASN A 13 -19.75 -6.71 1.57
N PHE A 14 -19.78 -5.38 1.40
CA PHE A 14 -20.76 -4.66 0.59
C PHE A 14 -22.21 -5.02 0.96
N PRO A 15 -22.66 -4.72 2.21
CA PRO A 15 -24.02 -5.06 2.63
C PRO A 15 -25.08 -4.36 1.75
N GLY A 16 -26.08 -5.14 1.36
CA GLY A 16 -27.17 -4.64 0.50
C GLY A 16 -26.79 -4.46 -0.98
N VAL A 17 -25.66 -5.00 -1.41
CA VAL A 17 -25.30 -5.19 -2.83
C VAL A 17 -25.64 -6.62 -3.22
N ASP A 18 -26.25 -6.78 -4.41
CA ASP A 18 -26.52 -8.11 -4.97
C ASP A 18 -25.19 -8.89 -5.09
N PRO A 19 -25.17 -10.18 -4.74
CA PRO A 19 -23.95 -11.01 -4.87
C PRO A 19 -23.31 -10.97 -6.26
N GLY A 20 -24.12 -10.86 -7.32
CA GLY A 20 -23.62 -10.75 -8.69
C GLY A 20 -22.88 -9.43 -8.96
N ASP A 21 -23.28 -8.35 -8.28
CA ASP A 21 -22.67 -7.04 -8.45
C ASP A 21 -21.40 -6.85 -7.63
N LYS A 22 -21.17 -7.67 -6.59
CA LYS A 22 -19.97 -7.55 -5.74
C LYS A 22 -18.67 -7.68 -6.51
N HIS A 23 -18.62 -8.59 -7.47
CA HIS A 23 -17.46 -8.74 -8.34
C HIS A 23 -17.20 -7.49 -9.17
N ALA A 24 -18.25 -6.87 -9.70
CA ALA A 24 -18.13 -5.63 -10.47
C ALA A 24 -17.55 -4.47 -9.62
N TYR A 25 -17.92 -4.37 -8.34
CA TYR A 25 -17.30 -3.40 -7.41
C TYR A 25 -15.83 -3.70 -7.18
N GLN A 26 -15.45 -4.95 -6.94
CA GLN A 26 -14.07 -5.35 -6.75
C GLN A 26 -13.22 -5.11 -8.00
N ASP A 27 -13.75 -5.45 -9.17
CA ASP A 27 -13.10 -5.21 -10.46
C ASP A 27 -12.90 -3.71 -10.71
N ALA A 28 -13.91 -2.89 -10.41
CA ALA A 28 -13.80 -1.43 -10.54
C ALA A 28 -12.75 -0.83 -9.59
N MET A 29 -12.68 -1.33 -8.36
CA MET A 29 -11.63 -0.94 -7.41
C MET A 29 -10.24 -1.34 -7.93
N GLY A 30 -10.09 -2.58 -8.39
CA GLY A 30 -8.84 -3.07 -8.98
C GLY A 30 -8.41 -2.26 -10.20
N ALA A 31 -9.34 -1.96 -11.10
CA ALA A 31 -9.06 -1.13 -12.27
C ALA A 31 -8.64 0.30 -11.89
N THR A 32 -9.28 0.89 -10.88
CA THR A 32 -8.97 2.25 -10.40
C THR A 32 -7.57 2.32 -9.81
N ILE A 33 -7.20 1.38 -8.94
CA ILE A 33 -5.87 1.37 -8.33
C ILE A 33 -4.78 1.04 -9.37
N ALA A 34 -5.06 0.15 -10.32
CA ALA A 34 -4.15 -0.16 -11.41
C ALA A 34 -3.91 1.07 -12.31
N ALA A 35 -4.95 1.84 -12.61
CA ALA A 35 -4.82 3.09 -13.36
C ALA A 35 -3.95 4.12 -12.62
N LEU A 36 -4.08 4.22 -11.29
CA LEU A 36 -3.22 5.06 -10.47
C LEU A 36 -1.75 4.62 -10.53
N HIS A 37 -1.50 3.32 -10.38
CA HIS A 37 -0.13 2.76 -10.43
C HIS A 37 0.53 2.85 -11.80
N ALA A 38 -0.26 2.94 -12.88
CA ALA A 38 0.24 3.11 -14.25
C ALA A 38 0.69 4.54 -14.58
N LEU A 39 0.40 5.52 -13.70
CA LEU A 39 0.81 6.90 -13.92
C LEU A 39 2.32 7.06 -13.68
N ASP A 40 2.97 7.80 -14.60
CA ASP A 40 4.36 8.18 -14.43
C ASP A 40 4.47 9.42 -13.54
N PRO A 41 5.08 9.31 -12.34
CA PRO A 41 5.20 10.44 -11.41
C PRO A 41 5.98 11.60 -12.00
N VAL A 42 7.00 11.34 -12.82
CA VAL A 42 7.83 12.38 -13.42
C VAL A 42 7.06 13.14 -14.48
N ALA A 43 6.31 12.44 -15.33
CA ALA A 43 5.46 13.05 -16.36
C ALA A 43 4.35 13.94 -15.75
N LEU A 44 3.93 13.63 -14.51
CA LEU A 44 2.95 14.42 -13.75
C LEU A 44 3.56 15.58 -12.94
N GLY A 45 4.88 15.81 -13.04
CA GLY A 45 5.56 16.86 -12.28
C GLY A 45 5.74 16.54 -10.79
N LEU A 46 5.68 15.27 -10.41
CA LEU A 46 5.84 14.78 -9.03
C LEU A 46 7.22 14.16 -8.79
N GLY A 47 8.18 14.36 -9.68
CA GLY A 47 9.52 13.76 -9.59
C GLY A 47 10.33 14.18 -8.36
N ASP A 48 9.98 15.28 -7.72
CA ASP A 48 10.59 15.82 -6.49
C ASP A 48 9.77 15.53 -5.22
N TYR A 49 8.63 14.85 -5.34
CA TYR A 49 7.74 14.55 -4.21
C TYR A 49 8.40 13.64 -3.16
N GLY A 50 9.32 12.81 -3.56
CA GLY A 50 10.12 11.96 -2.68
C GLY A 50 11.22 11.22 -3.44
N PRO A 51 12.23 10.68 -2.74
CA PRO A 51 13.28 9.92 -3.40
C PRO A 51 12.69 8.63 -3.97
N PRO A 52 12.74 8.42 -5.29
CA PRO A 52 12.15 7.25 -5.92
C PRO A 52 12.95 5.98 -5.68
N GLU A 53 14.27 6.12 -5.49
CA GLU A 53 15.17 4.98 -5.43
C GLU A 53 15.11 4.24 -4.09
N ARG A 54 15.30 2.93 -4.11
CA ARG A 54 15.43 2.06 -2.94
C ARG A 54 14.26 2.17 -1.95
N TYR A 55 13.04 2.34 -2.46
CA TYR A 55 11.86 2.47 -1.62
C TYR A 55 11.68 1.29 -0.66
N LEU A 56 11.76 0.06 -1.17
CA LEU A 56 11.62 -1.15 -0.35
C LEU A 56 12.67 -1.23 0.75
N HIS A 57 13.93 -0.97 0.41
CA HIS A 57 15.02 -0.99 1.39
C HIS A 57 14.82 0.05 2.50
N ARG A 58 14.41 1.28 2.13
CA ARG A 58 14.09 2.32 3.12
C ARG A 58 12.92 1.93 4.02
N GLN A 59 11.89 1.27 3.48
CA GLN A 59 10.77 0.79 4.29
C GLN A 59 11.22 -0.32 5.25
N ILE A 60 11.99 -1.28 4.77
CA ILE A 60 12.55 -2.35 5.62
C ILE A 60 13.37 -1.75 6.77
N GLU A 61 14.29 -0.84 6.48
CA GLU A 61 15.11 -0.17 7.49
C GLU A 61 14.27 0.62 8.50
N ARG A 62 13.26 1.34 8.01
CA ARG A 62 12.34 2.13 8.85
C ARG A 62 11.58 1.24 9.83
N TRP A 63 10.96 0.18 9.31
CA TRP A 63 10.13 -0.71 10.12
C TRP A 63 10.97 -1.57 11.06
N SER A 64 12.15 -2.03 10.64
CA SER A 64 13.09 -2.76 11.50
C SER A 64 13.54 -1.92 12.69
N ARG A 65 13.89 -0.65 12.47
CA ARG A 65 14.23 0.29 13.55
C ARG A 65 13.06 0.53 14.51
N GLN A 66 11.85 0.67 13.96
CA GLN A 66 10.65 0.89 14.75
C GLN A 66 10.32 -0.34 15.61
N TYR A 67 10.48 -1.53 15.07
CA TYR A 67 10.30 -2.78 15.78
C TYR A 67 11.30 -2.91 16.94
N GLY A 68 12.59 -2.72 16.68
CA GLY A 68 13.63 -2.79 17.71
C GLY A 68 13.48 -1.76 18.84
N GLY A 69 12.92 -0.58 18.55
CA GLY A 69 12.68 0.48 19.53
C GLY A 69 11.43 0.33 20.38
N ARG A 70 10.40 -0.37 19.88
CA ARG A 70 9.08 -0.43 20.55
C ARG A 70 8.85 -1.65 21.44
N HIS A 71 9.64 -2.70 21.27
CA HIS A 71 9.41 -3.97 21.98
C HIS A 71 10.68 -4.51 22.65
N PRO A 72 11.35 -3.74 23.54
CA PRO A 72 12.48 -4.26 24.29
C PRO A 72 12.00 -5.40 25.20
N GLY A 73 12.44 -6.62 24.90
CA GLY A 73 12.14 -7.81 25.71
C GLY A 73 10.95 -8.65 25.28
N ARG A 74 10.26 -8.30 24.17
CA ARG A 74 9.26 -9.18 23.56
C ARG A 74 9.82 -9.78 22.27
N ALA A 75 10.29 -11.01 22.36
CA ALA A 75 10.70 -11.78 21.19
C ALA A 75 9.47 -12.15 20.36
N LEU A 76 9.47 -11.79 19.09
CA LEU A 76 8.51 -12.24 18.07
C LEU A 76 9.33 -12.95 17.00
N PRO A 77 9.54 -14.28 17.11
CA PRO A 77 10.51 -15.00 16.28
C PRO A 77 10.34 -14.78 14.77
N ASP A 78 9.08 -14.69 14.31
CA ASP A 78 8.79 -14.47 12.89
C ASP A 78 9.20 -13.06 12.44
N LEU A 79 9.03 -12.04 13.28
CA LEU A 79 9.48 -10.68 12.97
C LEU A 79 10.99 -10.56 13.07
N ASP A 80 11.62 -11.20 14.07
CA ASP A 80 13.07 -11.25 14.20
C ASP A 80 13.69 -11.88 12.95
N PHE A 81 13.13 -13.01 12.49
CA PHE A 81 13.53 -13.65 11.24
C PHE A 81 13.36 -12.71 10.03
N LEU A 82 12.23 -12.02 9.89
CA LEU A 82 11.97 -11.13 8.76
C LEU A 82 12.91 -9.93 8.75
N VAL A 83 13.26 -9.37 9.92
CA VAL A 83 14.21 -8.26 10.03
C VAL A 83 15.60 -8.64 9.49
N GLU A 84 16.01 -9.89 9.70
CA GLU A 84 17.29 -10.41 9.20
C GLU A 84 17.20 -10.82 7.72
N TRP A 85 16.10 -11.44 7.32
CA TRP A 85 15.91 -12.02 5.99
C TRP A 85 15.64 -10.98 4.89
N LEU A 86 14.74 -10.01 5.15
CA LEU A 86 14.29 -9.06 4.14
C LEU A 86 15.41 -8.21 3.51
N PRO A 87 16.41 -7.69 4.25
CA PRO A 87 17.48 -6.90 3.64
C PRO A 87 18.27 -7.64 2.57
N ALA A 88 18.41 -8.96 2.72
CA ALA A 88 19.16 -9.80 1.79
C ALA A 88 18.33 -10.30 0.60
N HIS A 89 16.99 -10.18 0.67
CA HIS A 89 16.08 -10.76 -0.32
C HIS A 89 15.14 -9.72 -0.95
N ALA A 90 15.24 -8.46 -0.56
CA ALA A 90 14.50 -7.38 -1.20
C ALA A 90 15.00 -7.21 -2.64
N PRO A 91 14.09 -7.14 -3.63
CA PRO A 91 14.49 -6.88 -5.00
C PRO A 91 15.12 -5.48 -5.13
N ASP A 92 16.14 -5.39 -6.00
CA ASP A 92 16.77 -4.11 -6.33
C ASP A 92 15.98 -3.31 -7.38
N ASP A 93 14.92 -3.91 -7.94
CA ASP A 93 14.07 -3.27 -8.95
C ASP A 93 13.04 -2.37 -8.28
N ASP A 94 13.38 -1.11 -8.15
CA ASP A 94 12.52 -0.06 -7.62
C ASP A 94 11.82 0.66 -8.78
N GLN A 95 10.68 0.14 -9.21
CA GLN A 95 9.79 0.92 -10.07
C GLN A 95 9.04 1.94 -9.21
N ALA A 96 9.30 3.22 -9.46
CA ALA A 96 8.57 4.30 -8.82
C ALA A 96 7.13 4.36 -9.36
N ALA A 97 6.15 4.30 -8.48
CA ALA A 97 4.74 4.46 -8.81
C ALA A 97 4.04 5.33 -7.76
N ILE A 98 2.94 5.95 -8.15
CA ILE A 98 2.06 6.63 -7.20
C ILE A 98 1.24 5.56 -6.48
N VAL A 99 1.33 5.51 -5.15
CA VAL A 99 0.55 4.59 -4.33
C VAL A 99 -0.44 5.35 -3.46
N HIS A 100 -1.66 4.86 -3.34
CA HIS A 100 -2.67 5.47 -2.47
C HIS A 100 -2.34 5.25 -0.99
N GLY A 101 -1.80 4.09 -0.65
CA GLY A 101 -1.40 3.73 0.71
C GLY A 101 -2.52 3.29 1.66
N ASP A 102 -3.78 3.62 1.35
CA ASP A 102 -4.97 3.25 2.13
C ASP A 102 -6.20 3.09 1.22
N PHE A 103 -6.05 2.29 0.16
CA PHE A 103 -7.11 2.04 -0.81
C PHE A 103 -7.91 0.80 -0.39
N VAL A 104 -8.95 1.04 0.39
CA VAL A 104 -9.81 0.00 0.95
C VAL A 104 -11.28 0.27 0.64
N SER A 105 -12.10 -0.76 0.69
CA SER A 105 -13.55 -0.66 0.49
C SER A 105 -14.29 -0.11 1.73
N THR A 106 -13.58 0.00 2.86
CA THR A 106 -14.09 0.49 4.15
C THR A 106 -13.11 1.44 4.79
N THR A 107 -13.57 2.41 5.49
CA THR A 107 -12.82 3.29 6.39
C THR A 107 -13.46 3.30 7.77
#